data_bb265ca69511889cdef0d67742ea3391
#
_entry.id   bb265ca69511889cdef0d67742ea3391
#
_cell.length_a   1.000
_cell.length_b   1.000
_cell.length_c   1.000
_cell.angle_alpha   90.00
_cell.angle_beta   90.00
_cell.angle_gamma   90.00
#
_symmetry.space_group_name_H-M   'P 1'
#
loop_
_entity.id
_entity.type
_entity.pdbx_description
1 polymer ?
#
loop_
_entity_poly.entity_id
_entity_poly.type
_entity_poly.pdbx_seq_one_letter_code
_entity_poly.pdbx_strand_id
1 'polypeptide(L)'
;MKTLQDYIDKLNSLNFKEMYEGDFFLTWEKTDDELEAVWTLADALRFMRENNISTKVFESGLGISLFRDNSTRTRFSFASACNLLGLEVQDLDEGKSQVAHGETVRETANMISFMADVIGIRDDMYIGKGNAYMHEVVDAVTQGYKDGILEQKPTLVNLQCDIDHPTQCMADMLHIIHEFGGVENLKGKKLAMTWAYSPSYGKPLSVPQGVIGLMTRMGMEVVLAHPEGYEVMPEVEEVARKNAEKSGGSFRVSHDMADAFKDAD
;
A
#
# COMPACT_ATOMS: atom_id res chain seq x y z
N MET A 1 -10.18 -3.22 -27.36
CA MET A 1 -8.83 -3.21 -26.76
C MET A 1 -8.60 -1.80 -26.24
N LYS A 2 -8.29 -1.62 -24.97
CA LYS A 2 -8.03 -0.28 -24.42
C LYS A 2 -6.79 0.32 -25.07
N THR A 3 -6.78 1.63 -25.27
CA THR A 3 -5.64 2.43 -25.75
C THR A 3 -5.04 3.24 -24.61
N LEU A 4 -3.88 3.82 -24.80
CA LEU A 4 -3.28 4.73 -23.79
C LEU A 4 -4.21 5.93 -23.53
N GLN A 5 -4.92 6.43 -24.56
CA GLN A 5 -5.84 7.54 -24.40
C GLN A 5 -7.02 7.19 -23.46
N ASP A 6 -7.52 5.96 -23.51
CA ASP A 6 -8.61 5.52 -22.62
C ASP A 6 -8.19 5.59 -21.14
N TYR A 7 -6.94 5.26 -20.81
CA TYR A 7 -6.41 5.41 -19.45
C TYR A 7 -6.23 6.88 -19.06
N ILE A 8 -5.75 7.72 -19.97
CA ILE A 8 -5.60 9.18 -19.74
C ILE A 8 -6.98 9.80 -19.50
N ASP A 9 -7.97 9.48 -20.32
CA ASP A 9 -9.34 10.02 -20.18
C ASP A 9 -9.95 9.56 -18.85
N LYS A 10 -9.73 8.31 -18.45
CA LYS A 10 -10.17 7.79 -17.15
C LYS A 10 -9.50 8.56 -16.00
N LEU A 11 -8.18 8.72 -16.01
CA LEU A 11 -7.47 9.49 -14.99
C LEU A 11 -7.96 10.93 -14.90
N ASN A 12 -8.22 11.57 -16.03
CA ASN A 12 -8.74 12.93 -16.06
C ASN A 12 -10.17 13.07 -15.49
N SER A 13 -10.91 11.97 -15.39
CA SER A 13 -12.26 11.94 -14.81
C SER A 13 -12.27 11.79 -13.29
N LEU A 14 -11.12 11.46 -12.68
CA LEU A 14 -10.98 11.19 -11.25
C LEU A 14 -10.43 12.40 -10.49
N ASN A 15 -10.79 12.51 -9.21
CA ASN A 15 -10.25 13.53 -8.32
C ASN A 15 -9.22 12.95 -7.37
N PHE A 16 -7.93 13.09 -7.70
CA PHE A 16 -6.80 12.64 -6.90
C PHE A 16 -5.75 13.73 -6.64
N LYS A 17 -6.17 14.99 -6.65
CA LYS A 17 -5.29 16.15 -6.46
C LYS A 17 -4.57 16.16 -5.11
N GLU A 18 -5.22 15.63 -4.09
CA GLU A 18 -4.65 15.54 -2.73
C GLU A 18 -3.50 14.52 -2.63
N MET A 19 -3.29 13.69 -3.68
CA MET A 19 -2.11 12.81 -3.74
C MET A 19 -0.83 13.58 -4.11
N TYR A 20 -0.95 14.76 -4.69
CA TYR A 20 0.22 15.60 -4.98
C TYR A 20 0.88 16.07 -3.66
N GLU A 21 2.18 15.86 -3.53
CA GLU A 21 2.95 16.04 -2.28
C GLU A 21 2.39 15.23 -1.08
N GLY A 22 1.47 14.28 -1.36
CA GLY A 22 0.91 13.38 -0.38
C GLY A 22 1.73 12.10 -0.21
N ASP A 23 1.38 11.35 0.85
CA ASP A 23 1.99 10.08 1.19
C ASP A 23 0.98 8.94 1.05
N PHE A 24 1.42 7.69 0.93
CA PHE A 24 0.53 6.54 0.83
C PHE A 24 0.80 5.56 1.97
N PHE A 25 -0.01 5.63 3.05
CA PHE A 25 0.18 4.78 4.23
C PHE A 25 -0.88 3.70 4.36
N LEU A 26 -2.15 4.06 4.51
CA LEU A 26 -3.23 3.09 4.69
C LEU A 26 -4.24 3.23 3.54
N THR A 27 -4.69 2.11 2.99
CA THR A 27 -5.63 2.12 1.86
C THR A 27 -6.95 2.79 2.21
N TRP A 28 -7.44 2.65 3.44
CA TRP A 28 -8.71 3.24 3.87
C TRP A 28 -8.63 4.75 4.20
N GLU A 29 -7.44 5.35 4.21
CA GLU A 29 -7.27 6.81 4.27
C GLU A 29 -7.43 7.47 2.91
N LYS A 30 -7.42 6.70 1.83
CA LYS A 30 -7.56 7.19 0.47
C LYS A 30 -9.03 7.19 0.03
N THR A 31 -9.40 8.18 -0.79
CA THR A 31 -10.70 8.20 -1.45
C THR A 31 -10.84 7.11 -2.50
N ASP A 32 -12.05 6.82 -2.94
CA ASP A 32 -12.27 5.82 -3.99
C ASP A 32 -11.63 6.26 -5.32
N ASP A 33 -11.69 7.57 -5.64
CA ASP A 33 -11.04 8.15 -6.81
C ASP A 33 -9.52 8.03 -6.76
N GLU A 34 -8.89 8.25 -5.60
CA GLU A 34 -7.44 8.09 -5.42
C GLU A 34 -7.00 6.63 -5.61
N LEU A 35 -7.74 5.68 -5.05
CA LEU A 35 -7.45 4.27 -5.26
C LEU A 35 -7.63 3.88 -6.73
N GLU A 36 -8.72 4.33 -7.37
CA GLU A 36 -8.98 4.07 -8.78
C GLU A 36 -7.91 4.70 -9.69
N ALA A 37 -7.40 5.86 -9.32
CA ALA A 37 -6.28 6.48 -10.04
C ALA A 37 -5.01 5.63 -9.96
N VAL A 38 -4.69 5.04 -8.79
CA VAL A 38 -3.51 4.19 -8.62
C VAL A 38 -3.56 2.96 -9.52
N TRP A 39 -4.64 2.18 -9.52
CA TRP A 39 -4.70 1.00 -10.38
C TRP A 39 -4.93 1.32 -11.86
N THR A 40 -5.61 2.44 -12.18
CA THR A 40 -5.70 2.91 -13.57
C THR A 40 -4.32 3.28 -14.11
N LEU A 41 -3.50 3.97 -13.31
CA LEU A 41 -2.13 4.31 -13.68
C LEU A 41 -1.24 3.05 -13.77
N ALA A 42 -1.41 2.09 -12.87
CA ALA A 42 -0.70 0.81 -12.93
C ALA A 42 -0.98 0.07 -14.25
N ASP A 43 -2.23 0.05 -14.69
CA ASP A 43 -2.61 -0.54 -15.99
C ASP A 43 -2.08 0.26 -17.18
N ALA A 44 -2.09 1.60 -17.10
CA ALA A 44 -1.48 2.44 -18.13
C ALA A 44 0.03 2.17 -18.28
N LEU A 45 0.75 2.09 -17.16
CA LEU A 45 2.19 1.77 -17.16
C LEU A 45 2.47 0.36 -17.68
N ARG A 46 1.62 -0.62 -17.33
CA ARG A 46 1.68 -1.97 -17.90
C ARG A 46 1.49 -1.95 -19.41
N PHE A 47 0.44 -1.26 -19.89
CA PHE A 47 0.18 -1.09 -21.31
C PHE A 47 1.37 -0.46 -22.04
N MET A 48 1.95 0.62 -21.48
CA MET A 48 3.13 1.27 -22.06
C MET A 48 4.29 0.28 -22.20
N ARG A 49 4.59 -0.48 -21.15
CA ARG A 49 5.67 -1.47 -21.15
C ARG A 49 5.45 -2.57 -22.17
N GLU A 50 4.24 -3.12 -22.28
CA GLU A 50 3.88 -4.17 -23.23
C GLU A 50 3.98 -3.69 -24.70
N ASN A 51 3.82 -2.39 -24.93
CA ASN A 51 3.91 -1.76 -26.25
C ASN A 51 5.26 -1.06 -26.51
N ASN A 52 6.30 -1.33 -25.69
CA ASN A 52 7.64 -0.73 -25.80
C ASN A 52 7.63 0.82 -25.72
N ILE A 53 6.69 1.41 -24.99
CA ILE A 53 6.65 2.83 -24.67
C ILE A 53 7.40 3.02 -23.35
N SER A 54 8.29 3.99 -23.29
CA SER A 54 9.04 4.29 -22.07
C SER A 54 8.09 4.72 -20.94
N THR A 55 8.30 4.14 -19.76
CA THR A 55 7.60 4.54 -18.53
C THR A 55 8.41 5.54 -17.70
N LYS A 56 9.60 5.93 -18.16
CA LYS A 56 10.46 6.86 -17.45
C LYS A 56 9.87 8.26 -17.44
N VAL A 57 9.52 8.74 -16.26
CA VAL A 57 9.07 10.12 -15.99
C VAL A 57 10.17 10.95 -15.34
N PHE A 58 11.17 10.28 -14.77
CA PHE A 58 12.38 10.89 -14.23
C PHE A 58 13.56 10.61 -15.14
N GLU A 59 14.37 11.63 -15.44
CA GLU A 59 15.64 11.43 -16.15
C GLU A 59 16.73 10.94 -15.20
N SER A 60 16.64 11.34 -13.93
CA SER A 60 17.52 10.95 -12.82
C SER A 60 16.76 11.13 -11.51
N GLY A 61 17.28 10.60 -10.42
CA GLY A 61 16.74 10.74 -9.09
C GLY A 61 16.94 9.48 -8.26
N LEU A 62 16.48 9.50 -7.01
CA LEU A 62 16.76 8.46 -6.06
C LEU A 62 15.49 7.99 -5.32
N GLY A 63 15.21 6.70 -5.41
CA GLY A 63 14.31 6.01 -4.51
C GLY A 63 15.08 5.40 -3.35
N ILE A 64 14.65 5.64 -2.13
CA ILE A 64 15.24 5.03 -0.94
C ILE A 64 14.29 3.98 -0.38
N SER A 65 14.80 2.76 -0.13
CA SER A 65 14.06 1.73 0.59
C SER A 65 14.63 1.52 1.99
N LEU A 66 13.74 1.39 2.97
CA LEU A 66 14.08 1.05 4.34
C LEU A 66 13.29 -0.19 4.76
N PHE A 67 14.00 -1.27 5.07
CA PHE A 67 13.41 -2.53 5.47
C PHE A 67 13.90 -2.94 6.85
N ARG A 68 13.04 -2.83 7.85
CA ARG A 68 13.31 -3.34 9.20
C ARG A 68 13.05 -4.83 9.35
N ASP A 69 12.37 -5.44 8.36
CA ASP A 69 12.19 -6.87 8.30
C ASP A 69 12.58 -7.46 6.93
N ASN A 70 12.84 -8.75 6.92
CA ASN A 70 13.24 -9.46 5.71
C ASN A 70 12.10 -9.50 4.68
N SER A 71 12.43 -9.16 3.44
CA SER A 71 11.50 -9.24 2.32
C SER A 71 12.28 -9.47 1.02
N THR A 72 11.84 -10.44 0.23
CA THR A 72 12.37 -10.65 -1.12
C THR A 72 11.51 -9.93 -2.14
N ARG A 73 10.22 -10.23 -2.18
CA ARG A 73 9.31 -9.70 -3.19
C ARG A 73 9.20 -8.18 -3.15
N THR A 74 8.98 -7.61 -1.97
CA THR A 74 8.80 -6.16 -1.83
C THR A 74 10.05 -5.37 -2.16
N ARG A 75 11.24 -5.87 -1.77
CA ARG A 75 12.52 -5.24 -2.17
C ARG A 75 12.68 -5.17 -3.68
N PHE A 76 12.46 -6.29 -4.38
CA PHE A 76 12.62 -6.33 -5.83
C PHE A 76 11.51 -5.59 -6.57
N SER A 77 10.28 -5.60 -6.09
CA SER A 77 9.18 -4.85 -6.71
C SER A 77 9.37 -3.34 -6.59
N PHE A 78 9.78 -2.85 -5.42
CA PHE A 78 10.10 -1.44 -5.23
C PHE A 78 11.27 -1.00 -6.13
N ALA A 79 12.37 -1.75 -6.11
CA ALA A 79 13.53 -1.45 -6.94
C ALA A 79 13.18 -1.47 -8.44
N SER A 80 12.40 -2.45 -8.89
CA SER A 80 11.94 -2.53 -10.27
C SER A 80 11.03 -1.36 -10.66
N ALA A 81 10.12 -0.96 -9.78
CA ALA A 81 9.23 0.18 -10.02
C ALA A 81 10.02 1.49 -10.15
N CYS A 82 10.94 1.76 -9.23
CA CYS A 82 11.82 2.93 -9.31
C CYS A 82 12.62 2.95 -10.63
N ASN A 83 13.26 1.84 -10.99
CA ASN A 83 14.04 1.74 -12.22
C ASN A 83 13.17 1.96 -13.48
N LEU A 84 11.95 1.39 -13.53
CA LEU A 84 11.03 1.59 -14.64
C LEU A 84 10.58 3.05 -14.78
N LEU A 85 10.51 3.79 -13.67
CA LEU A 85 10.20 5.22 -13.66
C LEU A 85 11.41 6.13 -13.94
N GLY A 86 12.63 5.59 -13.89
CA GLY A 86 13.87 6.31 -14.16
C GLY A 86 14.68 6.71 -12.92
N LEU A 87 14.30 6.18 -11.75
CA LEU A 87 15.02 6.43 -10.50
C LEU A 87 16.06 5.33 -10.24
N GLU A 88 17.18 5.70 -9.66
CA GLU A 88 18.12 4.77 -9.00
C GLU A 88 17.53 4.34 -7.64
N VAL A 89 18.06 3.23 -7.08
CA VAL A 89 17.59 2.74 -5.77
C VAL A 89 18.74 2.57 -4.80
N GLN A 90 18.60 3.14 -3.61
CA GLN A 90 19.48 2.92 -2.48
C GLN A 90 18.70 2.29 -1.32
N ASP A 91 19.16 1.14 -0.85
CA ASP A 91 18.61 0.52 0.35
C ASP A 91 19.31 1.09 1.59
N LEU A 92 18.53 1.62 2.54
CA LEU A 92 19.05 2.12 3.80
C LEU A 92 19.12 0.98 4.82
N ASP A 93 20.32 0.54 5.10
CA ASP A 93 20.63 -0.39 6.19
C ASP A 93 20.92 0.40 7.47
N GLU A 94 19.96 0.46 8.40
CA GLU A 94 20.13 1.20 9.66
C GLU A 94 21.33 0.71 10.46
N GLY A 95 21.67 -0.58 10.38
CA GLY A 95 22.83 -1.17 11.06
C GLY A 95 24.18 -0.71 10.50
N LYS A 96 24.20 -0.15 9.28
CA LYS A 96 25.39 0.40 8.61
C LYS A 96 25.37 1.92 8.49
N SER A 97 24.38 2.56 9.07
CA SER A 97 24.21 4.02 9.08
C SER A 97 24.51 4.62 10.44
N GLN A 98 24.49 5.95 10.55
CA GLN A 98 24.65 6.66 11.82
C GLN A 98 23.48 6.41 12.80
N VAL A 99 22.36 5.86 12.32
CA VAL A 99 21.25 5.39 13.19
C VAL A 99 21.77 4.41 14.23
N ALA A 100 22.67 3.50 13.85
CA ALA A 100 23.34 2.56 14.76
C ALA A 100 24.18 3.26 15.87
N HIS A 101 24.53 4.53 15.68
CA HIS A 101 25.30 5.35 16.62
C HIS A 101 24.47 6.44 17.30
N GLY A 102 23.12 6.39 17.18
CA GLY A 102 22.22 7.27 17.90
C GLY A 102 21.72 8.48 17.10
N GLU A 103 21.90 8.50 15.77
CA GLU A 103 21.22 9.49 14.92
C GLU A 103 19.71 9.34 15.07
N THR A 104 19.02 10.45 15.24
CA THR A 104 17.57 10.45 15.44
C THR A 104 16.81 10.22 14.13
N VAL A 105 15.55 9.76 14.24
CA VAL A 105 14.65 9.62 13.09
C VAL A 105 14.55 10.93 12.33
N ARG A 106 14.42 12.06 13.02
CA ARG A 106 14.35 13.39 12.41
C ARG A 106 15.59 13.74 11.61
N GLU A 107 16.77 13.47 12.14
CA GLU A 107 18.04 13.74 11.46
C GLU A 107 18.17 12.88 10.20
N THR A 108 18.01 11.57 10.34
CA THR A 108 18.08 10.63 9.20
C THR A 108 17.03 10.99 8.13
N ALA A 109 15.78 11.20 8.52
CA ALA A 109 14.69 11.52 7.58
C ALA A 109 14.99 12.80 6.77
N ASN A 110 15.45 13.88 7.41
CA ASN A 110 15.82 15.10 6.69
C ASN A 110 17.05 14.87 5.80
N MET A 111 18.08 14.18 6.31
CA MET A 111 19.30 13.94 5.53
C MET A 111 19.05 13.18 4.23
N ILE A 112 18.28 12.09 4.29
CA ILE A 112 17.97 11.31 3.08
C ILE A 112 17.03 12.06 2.14
N SER A 113 16.15 12.90 2.68
CA SER A 113 15.14 13.65 1.91
C SER A 113 15.75 14.74 1.01
N PHE A 114 16.97 15.22 1.30
CA PHE A 114 17.69 16.11 0.37
C PHE A 114 17.99 15.46 -0.99
N MET A 115 18.03 14.13 -1.02
CA MET A 115 18.49 13.37 -2.20
C MET A 115 17.39 12.47 -2.77
N ALA A 116 16.30 12.24 -2.04
CA ALA A 116 15.28 11.28 -2.41
C ALA A 116 14.07 11.93 -3.08
N ASP A 117 13.52 11.25 -4.09
CA ASP A 117 12.22 11.56 -4.70
C ASP A 117 11.09 10.72 -4.07
N VAL A 118 11.43 9.49 -3.65
CA VAL A 118 10.50 8.58 -2.99
C VAL A 118 11.21 7.78 -1.90
N ILE A 119 10.52 7.58 -0.77
CA ILE A 119 11.01 6.76 0.34
C ILE A 119 9.99 5.66 0.60
N GLY A 120 10.38 4.40 0.36
CA GLY A 120 9.58 3.22 0.66
C GLY A 120 9.98 2.60 1.99
N ILE A 121 9.05 2.45 2.94
CA ILE A 121 9.34 1.92 4.27
C ILE A 121 8.56 0.63 4.51
N ARG A 122 9.25 -0.41 5.00
CA ARG A 122 8.65 -1.60 5.57
C ARG A 122 9.07 -1.78 7.01
N ASP A 123 8.09 -1.77 7.92
CA ASP A 123 8.26 -2.08 9.33
C ASP A 123 7.01 -2.80 9.86
N ASP A 124 6.99 -4.13 9.78
CA ASP A 124 5.90 -5.00 10.23
C ASP A 124 6.31 -5.89 11.42
N MET A 125 7.38 -5.51 12.13
CA MET A 125 7.96 -6.31 13.21
C MET A 125 7.08 -6.38 14.46
N TYR A 126 6.50 -5.24 14.87
CA TYR A 126 5.78 -5.12 16.13
C TYR A 126 4.52 -4.29 15.98
N ILE A 127 3.39 -4.81 16.52
CA ILE A 127 2.12 -4.08 16.56
C ILE A 127 2.29 -2.76 17.32
N GLY A 128 1.73 -1.68 16.76
CA GLY A 128 1.80 -0.31 17.29
C GLY A 128 3.13 0.40 17.03
N LYS A 129 4.03 -0.17 16.22
CA LYS A 129 5.36 0.42 15.96
C LYS A 129 5.58 0.87 14.53
N GLY A 130 5.28 0.01 13.55
CA GLY A 130 5.65 0.30 12.16
C GLY A 130 4.94 1.51 11.59
N ASN A 131 3.62 1.55 11.70
CA ASN A 131 2.85 2.72 11.25
C ASN A 131 3.22 3.99 12.01
N ALA A 132 3.44 3.89 13.33
CA ALA A 132 3.87 5.02 14.15
C ALA A 132 5.23 5.56 13.71
N TYR A 133 6.18 4.68 13.40
CA TYR A 133 7.48 5.08 12.87
C TYR A 133 7.37 5.80 11.50
N MET A 134 6.51 5.31 10.61
CA MET A 134 6.28 5.98 9.32
C MET A 134 5.72 7.38 9.50
N HIS A 135 4.81 7.57 10.46
CA HIS A 135 4.31 8.91 10.82
C HIS A 135 5.40 9.81 11.40
N GLU A 136 6.29 9.28 12.26
CA GLU A 136 7.43 10.05 12.76
C GLU A 136 8.34 10.53 11.64
N VAL A 137 8.61 9.66 10.64
CA VAL A 137 9.41 10.03 9.46
C VAL A 137 8.71 11.11 8.64
N VAL A 138 7.42 10.95 8.32
CA VAL A 138 6.70 11.93 7.49
C VAL A 138 6.53 13.26 8.19
N ASP A 139 6.34 13.26 9.49
CA ASP A 139 6.24 14.50 10.31
C ASP A 139 7.57 15.26 10.25
N ALA A 140 8.69 14.55 10.39
CA ALA A 140 10.02 15.14 10.30
C ALA A 140 10.29 15.74 8.91
N VAL A 141 9.98 15.01 7.84
CA VAL A 141 10.15 15.47 6.45
C VAL A 141 9.24 16.65 6.15
N THR A 142 7.97 16.56 6.55
CA THR A 142 6.98 17.62 6.33
C THR A 142 7.37 18.91 7.07
N GLN A 143 7.88 18.78 8.30
CA GLN A 143 8.36 19.94 9.07
C GLN A 143 9.60 20.54 8.40
N GLY A 144 10.57 19.72 7.98
CA GLY A 144 11.76 20.20 7.28
C GLY A 144 11.42 20.94 5.98
N TYR A 145 10.44 20.45 5.23
CA TYR A 145 9.95 21.12 4.04
C TYR A 145 9.26 22.47 4.34
N LYS A 146 8.37 22.50 5.33
CA LYS A 146 7.69 23.73 5.77
C LYS A 146 8.64 24.79 6.31
N ASP A 147 9.71 24.37 6.98
CA ASP A 147 10.74 25.27 7.53
C ASP A 147 11.71 25.77 6.43
N GLY A 148 11.56 25.31 5.19
CA GLY A 148 12.46 25.67 4.09
C GLY A 148 13.86 25.05 4.19
N ILE A 149 14.01 24.00 4.99
CA ILE A 149 15.25 23.21 5.11
C ILE A 149 15.36 22.29 3.88
N LEU A 150 14.26 21.66 3.50
CA LEU A 150 14.16 20.81 2.31
C LEU A 150 13.60 21.62 1.14
N GLU A 151 14.22 21.54 -0.02
CA GLU A 151 13.73 22.16 -1.26
C GLU A 151 12.59 21.37 -1.89
N GLN A 152 12.50 20.07 -1.59
CA GLN A 152 11.45 19.15 -2.04
C GLN A 152 10.99 18.24 -0.89
N LYS A 153 9.77 17.74 -0.98
CA LYS A 153 9.23 16.73 -0.09
C LYS A 153 9.15 15.39 -0.85
N PRO A 154 10.00 14.41 -0.53
CA PRO A 154 9.86 13.08 -1.10
C PRO A 154 8.52 12.46 -0.68
N THR A 155 7.90 11.69 -1.57
CA THR A 155 6.72 10.91 -1.24
C THR A 155 7.10 9.70 -0.39
N LEU A 156 6.42 9.49 0.74
CA LEU A 156 6.59 8.29 1.54
C LEU A 156 5.53 7.24 1.17
N VAL A 157 5.99 6.00 1.00
CA VAL A 157 5.14 4.86 0.64
C VAL A 157 5.29 3.76 1.67
N ASN A 158 4.17 3.36 2.26
CA ASN A 158 4.10 2.18 3.11
C ASN A 158 4.25 0.90 2.26
N LEU A 159 5.39 0.25 2.36
CA LEU A 159 5.64 -1.03 1.68
C LEU A 159 5.09 -2.23 2.45
N GLN A 160 4.93 -2.11 3.74
CA GLN A 160 4.15 -2.90 4.70
C GLN A 160 4.41 -2.35 6.10
N CYS A 161 3.37 -2.08 6.86
CA CYS A 161 3.49 -1.82 8.30
C CYS A 161 2.76 -2.90 9.11
N ASP A 162 2.64 -2.70 10.41
CA ASP A 162 1.89 -3.56 11.32
C ASP A 162 0.36 -3.52 11.11
N ILE A 163 -0.15 -2.45 10.47
CA ILE A 163 -1.58 -2.23 10.27
C ILE A 163 -2.04 -2.64 8.88
N ASP A 164 -1.36 -2.19 7.82
CA ASP A 164 -1.74 -2.41 6.42
C ASP A 164 -0.54 -2.84 5.56
N HIS A 165 -0.85 -3.55 4.48
CA HIS A 165 0.09 -3.83 3.40
C HIS A 165 -0.48 -3.29 2.07
N PRO A 166 -0.50 -1.95 1.89
CA PRO A 166 -1.23 -1.32 0.80
C PRO A 166 -0.76 -1.77 -0.58
N THR A 167 0.55 -1.94 -0.78
CA THR A 167 1.08 -2.40 -2.08
C THR A 167 0.64 -3.80 -2.43
N GLN A 168 0.45 -4.69 -1.44
CA GLN A 168 -0.04 -6.05 -1.66
C GLN A 168 -1.55 -6.03 -1.95
N CYS A 169 -2.36 -5.45 -1.07
CA CYS A 169 -3.82 -5.51 -1.23
C CYS A 169 -4.30 -4.72 -2.47
N MET A 170 -3.61 -3.65 -2.86
CA MET A 170 -3.88 -2.93 -4.11
C MET A 170 -3.54 -3.78 -5.34
N ALA A 171 -2.46 -4.57 -5.30
CA ALA A 171 -2.10 -5.50 -6.36
C ALA A 171 -3.11 -6.66 -6.47
N ASP A 172 -3.54 -7.22 -5.32
CA ASP A 172 -4.56 -8.26 -5.26
C ASP A 172 -5.90 -7.73 -5.81
N MET A 173 -6.30 -6.51 -5.43
CA MET A 173 -7.51 -5.87 -5.97
C MET A 173 -7.41 -5.68 -7.49
N LEU A 174 -6.29 -5.20 -8.01
CA LEU A 174 -6.11 -5.02 -9.45
C LEU A 174 -6.22 -6.35 -10.21
N HIS A 175 -5.67 -7.43 -9.64
CA HIS A 175 -5.84 -8.77 -10.20
C HIS A 175 -7.31 -9.20 -10.21
N ILE A 176 -8.02 -9.04 -9.11
CA ILE A 176 -9.45 -9.34 -9.00
C ILE A 176 -10.28 -8.52 -10.00
N ILE A 177 -9.99 -7.22 -10.15
CA ILE A 177 -10.63 -6.37 -11.15
C ILE A 177 -10.45 -6.94 -12.58
N HIS A 178 -9.25 -7.41 -12.90
CA HIS A 178 -8.98 -8.04 -14.22
C HIS A 178 -9.74 -9.34 -14.41
N GLU A 179 -9.77 -10.22 -13.41
CA GLU A 179 -10.47 -11.52 -13.49
C GLU A 179 -11.98 -11.35 -13.68
N PHE A 180 -12.58 -10.36 -13.04
CA PHE A 180 -14.01 -10.06 -13.17
C PHE A 180 -14.34 -9.03 -14.27
N GLY A 181 -13.33 -8.49 -14.94
CA GLY A 181 -13.49 -7.62 -16.11
C GLY A 181 -13.90 -6.18 -15.81
N GLY A 182 -13.78 -5.72 -14.55
CA GLY A 182 -14.04 -4.35 -14.13
C GLY A 182 -14.43 -4.23 -12.67
N VAL A 183 -14.21 -3.07 -12.08
CA VAL A 183 -14.55 -2.80 -10.67
C VAL A 183 -16.07 -2.86 -10.44
N GLU A 184 -16.85 -2.49 -11.43
CA GLU A 184 -18.32 -2.53 -11.41
C GLU A 184 -18.89 -3.95 -11.27
N ASN A 185 -18.10 -4.97 -11.60
CA ASN A 185 -18.50 -6.38 -11.54
C ASN A 185 -18.15 -7.04 -10.18
N LEU A 186 -17.54 -6.31 -9.26
CA LEU A 186 -17.13 -6.83 -7.96
C LEU A 186 -18.27 -6.85 -6.95
N LYS A 187 -19.27 -6.02 -7.12
CA LYS A 187 -20.40 -5.94 -6.19
C LYS A 187 -21.12 -7.27 -6.05
N GLY A 188 -21.25 -7.74 -4.82
CA GLY A 188 -21.87 -9.04 -4.50
C GLY A 188 -20.99 -10.26 -4.76
N LYS A 189 -19.75 -10.08 -5.23
CA LYS A 189 -18.76 -11.16 -5.29
C LYS A 189 -18.29 -11.54 -3.91
N LYS A 190 -18.17 -12.83 -3.63
CA LYS A 190 -17.75 -13.32 -2.33
C LYS A 190 -16.25 -13.59 -2.29
N LEU A 191 -15.58 -12.93 -1.35
CA LEU A 191 -14.16 -13.13 -1.07
C LEU A 191 -13.99 -13.75 0.31
N ALA A 192 -13.26 -14.86 0.38
CA ALA A 192 -12.83 -15.47 1.62
C ALA A 192 -11.34 -15.20 1.86
N MET A 193 -11.02 -14.49 2.93
CA MET A 193 -9.66 -14.29 3.41
C MET A 193 -9.42 -15.16 4.63
N THR A 194 -8.37 -15.95 4.61
CA THR A 194 -7.95 -16.73 5.78
C THR A 194 -6.60 -16.26 6.27
N TRP A 195 -6.46 -16.27 7.59
CA TRP A 195 -5.15 -16.21 8.19
C TRP A 195 -5.10 -17.13 9.40
N ALA A 196 -3.96 -17.67 9.65
CA ALA A 196 -3.82 -18.79 10.55
C ALA A 196 -2.53 -18.64 11.38
N TYR A 197 -2.14 -19.73 12.01
CA TYR A 197 -0.98 -19.83 12.87
C TYR A 197 0.26 -19.09 12.31
N SER A 198 0.80 -18.22 13.16
CA SER A 198 2.09 -17.58 12.98
C SER A 198 2.92 -17.76 14.25
N PRO A 199 4.25 -17.91 14.18
CA PRO A 199 5.13 -17.94 15.34
C PRO A 199 5.03 -16.65 16.20
N SER A 200 4.58 -15.56 15.60
CA SER A 200 4.33 -14.28 16.24
C SER A 200 2.93 -13.82 15.88
N TYR A 201 2.09 -13.50 16.87
CA TYR A 201 0.72 -13.04 16.67
C TYR A 201 0.63 -11.85 15.69
N GLY A 202 1.52 -10.89 15.80
CA GLY A 202 1.48 -9.70 14.97
C GLY A 202 1.91 -9.88 13.52
N LYS A 203 2.34 -11.10 13.10
CA LYS A 203 3.01 -11.23 11.82
C LYS A 203 2.47 -12.41 10.99
N PRO A 204 1.95 -12.20 9.79
CA PRO A 204 1.80 -10.95 9.00
C PRO A 204 0.38 -10.34 9.09
N LEU A 205 -0.02 -9.86 10.25
CA LEU A 205 -1.39 -9.38 10.54
C LEU A 205 -1.88 -8.32 9.53
N SER A 206 -1.00 -7.47 9.03
CA SER A 206 -1.31 -6.42 8.06
C SER A 206 -1.86 -6.94 6.72
N VAL A 207 -1.56 -8.19 6.34
CA VAL A 207 -2.07 -8.76 5.09
C VAL A 207 -3.59 -8.99 5.15
N PRO A 208 -4.13 -9.78 6.10
CA PRO A 208 -5.58 -9.91 6.23
C PRO A 208 -6.27 -8.57 6.51
N GLN A 209 -5.67 -7.69 7.29
CA GLN A 209 -6.19 -6.36 7.58
C GLN A 209 -6.33 -5.50 6.32
N GLY A 210 -5.29 -5.42 5.49
CA GLY A 210 -5.35 -4.71 4.22
C GLY A 210 -6.41 -5.27 3.27
N VAL A 211 -6.54 -6.60 3.20
CA VAL A 211 -7.55 -7.25 2.36
C VAL A 211 -8.97 -6.90 2.82
N ILE A 212 -9.30 -7.08 4.09
CA ILE A 212 -10.67 -6.78 4.57
C ILE A 212 -10.97 -5.28 4.50
N GLY A 213 -9.99 -4.41 4.76
CA GLY A 213 -10.14 -2.96 4.68
C GLY A 213 -10.42 -2.47 3.26
N LEU A 214 -9.77 -3.06 2.25
CA LEU A 214 -9.92 -2.65 0.86
C LEU A 214 -11.11 -3.32 0.16
N MET A 215 -11.25 -4.66 0.26
CA MET A 215 -12.24 -5.39 -0.53
C MET A 215 -13.68 -5.06 -0.15
N THR A 216 -13.93 -4.75 1.12
CA THR A 216 -15.24 -4.29 1.60
C THR A 216 -15.69 -2.95 0.99
N ARG A 217 -14.77 -2.13 0.47
CA ARG A 217 -15.12 -0.86 -0.22
C ARG A 217 -15.75 -1.06 -1.59
N MET A 218 -15.53 -2.24 -2.21
CA MET A 218 -15.99 -2.53 -3.56
C MET A 218 -17.35 -3.23 -3.61
N GLY A 219 -18.09 -3.22 -2.50
CA GLY A 219 -19.41 -3.87 -2.41
C GLY A 219 -19.34 -5.39 -2.42
N MET A 220 -18.18 -5.96 -2.13
CA MET A 220 -17.98 -7.42 -2.05
C MET A 220 -18.55 -7.98 -0.74
N GLU A 221 -18.86 -9.29 -0.73
CA GLU A 221 -19.12 -10.07 0.46
C GLU A 221 -17.81 -10.62 1.00
N VAL A 222 -17.27 -10.03 2.06
CA VAL A 222 -15.94 -10.40 2.59
C VAL A 222 -16.10 -11.23 3.86
N VAL A 223 -15.50 -12.42 3.86
CA VAL A 223 -15.43 -13.30 5.03
C VAL A 223 -14.00 -13.45 5.47
N LEU A 224 -13.68 -13.03 6.70
CA LEU A 224 -12.39 -13.28 7.33
C LEU A 224 -12.48 -14.56 8.17
N ALA A 225 -11.70 -15.55 7.84
CA ALA A 225 -11.61 -16.80 8.62
C ALA A 225 -10.29 -16.87 9.39
N HIS A 226 -10.37 -17.06 10.70
CA HIS A 226 -9.21 -17.31 11.56
C HIS A 226 -9.62 -18.16 12.77
N PRO A 227 -8.70 -18.93 13.38
CA PRO A 227 -8.94 -19.59 14.65
C PRO A 227 -9.19 -18.58 15.78
N GLU A 228 -9.87 -18.98 16.84
CA GLU A 228 -9.97 -18.19 18.06
C GLU A 228 -8.57 -17.86 18.59
N GLY A 229 -8.36 -16.64 19.08
CA GLY A 229 -7.06 -16.14 19.55
C GLY A 229 -6.17 -15.57 18.45
N TYR A 230 -6.67 -15.49 17.20
CA TYR A 230 -5.99 -14.89 16.04
C TYR A 230 -6.81 -13.74 15.45
N GLU A 231 -7.48 -12.99 16.32
CA GLU A 231 -8.25 -11.82 15.93
C GLU A 231 -7.36 -10.78 15.27
N VAL A 232 -7.88 -10.06 14.28
CA VAL A 232 -7.24 -8.86 13.76
C VAL A 232 -7.50 -7.68 14.70
N MET A 233 -6.88 -6.53 14.43
CA MET A 233 -7.09 -5.34 15.24
C MET A 233 -8.55 -4.90 15.18
N PRO A 234 -9.22 -4.65 16.33
CA PRO A 234 -10.65 -4.30 16.37
C PRO A 234 -11.00 -3.05 15.55
N GLU A 235 -10.11 -2.07 15.50
CA GLU A 235 -10.26 -0.86 14.70
C GLU A 235 -10.29 -1.15 13.19
N VAL A 236 -9.57 -2.17 12.72
CA VAL A 236 -9.58 -2.58 11.31
C VAL A 236 -10.86 -3.35 10.97
N GLU A 237 -11.36 -4.19 11.87
CA GLU A 237 -12.69 -4.78 11.69
C GLU A 237 -13.77 -3.72 11.59
N GLU A 238 -13.69 -2.68 12.40
CA GLU A 238 -14.64 -1.57 12.36
C GLU A 238 -14.55 -0.80 11.02
N VAL A 239 -13.35 -0.59 10.50
CA VAL A 239 -13.16 -0.04 9.14
C VAL A 239 -13.82 -0.92 8.10
N ALA A 240 -13.61 -2.24 8.14
CA ALA A 240 -14.21 -3.18 7.21
C ALA A 240 -15.75 -3.17 7.28
N ARG A 241 -16.34 -3.13 8.49
CA ARG A 241 -17.80 -3.03 8.68
C ARG A 241 -18.38 -1.75 8.08
N LYS A 242 -17.77 -0.60 8.38
CA LYS A 242 -18.20 0.69 7.84
C LYS A 242 -18.10 0.76 6.32
N ASN A 243 -17.00 0.21 5.76
CA ASN A 243 -16.82 0.15 4.31
C ASN A 243 -17.87 -0.74 3.66
N ALA A 244 -18.15 -1.92 4.21
CA ALA A 244 -19.17 -2.83 3.72
C ALA A 244 -20.57 -2.18 3.75
N GLU A 245 -20.93 -1.52 4.85
CA GLU A 245 -22.20 -0.80 4.97
C GLU A 245 -22.32 0.31 3.91
N LYS A 246 -21.28 1.14 3.75
CA LYS A 246 -21.25 2.24 2.78
C LYS A 246 -21.35 1.76 1.34
N SER A 247 -20.66 0.68 0.99
CA SER A 247 -20.59 0.13 -0.37
C SER A 247 -21.78 -0.76 -0.76
N GLY A 248 -22.56 -1.20 0.25
CA GLY A 248 -23.65 -2.18 0.08
C GLY A 248 -23.14 -3.62 -0.09
N GLY A 249 -21.95 -3.91 0.39
CA GLY A 249 -21.39 -5.25 0.58
C GLY A 249 -21.68 -5.81 1.97
N SER A 250 -20.88 -6.80 2.38
CA SER A 250 -20.94 -7.35 3.74
C SER A 250 -19.57 -7.73 4.29
N PHE A 251 -19.44 -7.74 5.61
CA PHE A 251 -18.25 -8.25 6.29
C PHE A 251 -18.66 -9.13 7.48
N ARG A 252 -18.06 -10.31 7.58
CA ARG A 252 -18.19 -11.17 8.75
C ARG A 252 -16.89 -11.92 9.05
N VAL A 253 -16.76 -12.32 10.31
CA VAL A 253 -15.69 -13.22 10.77
C VAL A 253 -16.28 -14.63 10.89
N SER A 254 -15.48 -15.65 10.58
CA SER A 254 -15.76 -17.06 10.79
C SER A 254 -14.56 -17.75 11.45
N HIS A 255 -14.83 -18.66 12.39
CA HIS A 255 -13.78 -19.52 12.94
C HIS A 255 -13.73 -20.89 12.22
N ASP A 256 -14.56 -21.07 11.20
CA ASP A 256 -14.55 -22.23 10.31
C ASP A 256 -14.15 -21.80 8.89
N MET A 257 -12.97 -22.28 8.49
CA MET A 257 -12.42 -21.99 7.15
C MET A 257 -13.31 -22.60 6.05
N ALA A 258 -13.92 -23.77 6.28
CA ALA A 258 -14.80 -24.39 5.28
C ALA A 258 -16.09 -23.59 5.07
N ASP A 259 -16.65 -23.01 6.15
CA ASP A 259 -17.77 -22.08 6.06
C ASP A 259 -17.41 -20.82 5.28
N ALA A 260 -16.21 -20.26 5.51
CA ALA A 260 -15.76 -19.07 4.80
C ALA A 260 -15.62 -19.32 3.30
N PHE A 261 -15.05 -20.46 2.89
CA PHE A 261 -14.83 -20.79 1.47
C PHE A 261 -16.08 -21.24 0.73
N LYS A 262 -17.12 -21.61 1.44
CA LYS A 262 -18.36 -22.06 0.78
C LYS A 262 -18.90 -20.96 -0.14
N ASP A 263 -19.11 -21.30 -1.40
CA ASP A 263 -19.62 -20.40 -2.45
C ASP A 263 -18.77 -19.12 -2.64
N ALA A 264 -17.47 -19.17 -2.35
CA ALA A 264 -16.55 -18.08 -2.67
C ALA A 264 -16.22 -18.07 -4.17
N ASP A 265 -16.22 -16.86 -4.77
CA ASP A 265 -15.89 -16.63 -6.17
C ASP A 265 -14.37 -16.70 -6.43
#